data_d8f3593a80116c3403443cf67425278d
#
_entry.id   d8f3593a80116c3403443cf67425278d
#
_cell.length_a   1.000
_cell.length_b   1.000
_cell.length_c   1.000
_cell.angle_alpha   90.00
_cell.angle_beta   90.00
_cell.angle_gamma   90.00
#
_symmetry.space_group_name_H-M   'P 1'
#
loop_
_entity.id
_entity.type
_entity.pdbx_description
1 polymer ?
#
loop_
_entity_poly.entity_id
_entity_poly.type
_entity_poly.pdbx_seq_one_letter_code
_entity_poly.pdbx_strand_id
1 'polypeptide(L)'
;MKKTVYLTSKQDGLKLHVLLMEPEQSPKGIVQICHGMAEHKERYEPFMQMLCNNGYISVIHDHRGHGKSVKNAVDLGYFYDDSGKAIIEDAHQVTTWMKERYGGELPYHLFGHSMGSLVVRCYLKKYDDELDSLIVCGSPSENKAAKAAGFLAKTACKIGAHKKGKFFQKMALGLYGKALGEDESENGWISYNKENVKAYDENPLDGFVFSNNGFLNLFLLMDETYNKKGWQVKHPSLPILFIAGADDPCIGSKKQYAQAMTTLKKRGYNQVRGMLFLNRRHEILNEDDVEKVYDAVLHFLEQHSKRDD
;
A
#
# COMPACT_ATOMS: atom_id res chain seq x y z
N MET A 1 5.23 -5.35 22.15
CA MET A 1 6.26 -4.28 22.34
C MET A 1 6.38 -3.45 21.06
N LYS A 2 6.42 -2.10 21.14
CA LYS A 2 6.57 -1.20 19.98
C LYS A 2 8.02 -0.75 19.85
N LYS A 3 8.60 -0.84 18.63
CA LYS A 3 10.00 -0.45 18.33
C LYS A 3 10.09 0.26 16.98
N THR A 4 11.01 1.20 16.84
CA THR A 4 11.37 1.80 15.56
C THR A 4 12.84 1.54 15.25
N VAL A 5 13.14 1.28 13.97
CA VAL A 5 14.51 1.07 13.48
C VAL A 5 14.69 1.73 12.12
N TYR A 6 15.94 1.93 11.70
CA TYR A 6 16.27 2.32 10.34
C TYR A 6 16.92 1.15 9.61
N LEU A 7 16.38 0.78 8.45
CA LEU A 7 17.04 -0.08 7.50
C LEU A 7 17.71 0.77 6.41
N THR A 8 18.89 0.38 5.98
CA THR A 8 19.53 1.06 4.85
C THR A 8 19.14 0.35 3.56
N SER A 9 18.41 1.06 2.67
CA SER A 9 18.01 0.52 1.37
C SER A 9 19.22 0.03 0.59
N LYS A 10 19.14 -1.21 0.11
CA LYS A 10 20.16 -1.81 -0.76
C LYS A 10 20.18 -1.19 -2.16
N GLN A 11 19.17 -0.39 -2.51
CA GLN A 11 19.05 0.23 -3.82
C GLN A 11 19.95 1.46 -3.96
N ASP A 12 20.01 2.30 -2.91
CA ASP A 12 20.66 3.62 -2.99
C ASP A 12 21.15 4.17 -1.64
N GLY A 13 21.12 3.35 -0.58
CA GLY A 13 21.54 3.75 0.75
C GLY A 13 20.55 4.64 1.52
N LEU A 14 19.34 4.87 0.99
CA LEU A 14 18.29 5.62 1.69
C LEU A 14 17.96 4.95 3.03
N LYS A 15 17.77 5.75 4.09
CA LYS A 15 17.33 5.23 5.39
C LYS A 15 15.81 5.04 5.38
N LEU A 16 15.35 3.81 5.46
CA LEU A 16 13.94 3.43 5.57
C LEU A 16 13.58 3.37 7.05
N HIS A 17 12.63 4.18 7.47
CA HIS A 17 12.17 4.20 8.86
C HIS A 17 11.08 3.16 9.07
N VAL A 18 11.34 2.17 9.91
CA VAL A 18 10.49 1.00 10.14
C VAL A 18 9.87 1.07 11.53
N LEU A 19 8.60 0.75 11.63
CA LEU A 19 7.87 0.54 12.88
C LEU A 19 7.53 -0.95 13.00
N LEU A 20 7.81 -1.52 14.15
CA LEU A 20 7.57 -2.93 14.49
C LEU A 20 6.74 -2.99 15.78
N MET A 21 5.70 -3.82 15.79
CA MET A 21 4.97 -4.20 16.99
C MET A 21 5.00 -5.72 17.16
N GLU A 22 5.39 -6.15 18.36
CA GLU A 22 5.52 -7.56 18.73
C GLU A 22 4.48 -7.90 19.82
N PRO A 23 3.71 -9.00 19.69
CA PRO A 23 2.80 -9.47 20.74
C PRO A 23 3.58 -9.92 21.97
N GLU A 24 2.90 -10.01 23.12
CA GLU A 24 3.49 -10.54 24.36
C GLU A 24 3.58 -12.06 24.35
N GLN A 25 2.70 -12.70 23.59
CA GLN A 25 2.64 -14.16 23.43
C GLN A 25 3.48 -14.62 22.23
N SER A 26 3.69 -15.93 22.12
CA SER A 26 4.33 -16.52 20.93
C SER A 26 3.56 -16.12 19.67
N PRO A 27 4.23 -15.56 18.65
CA PRO A 27 3.57 -15.03 17.48
C PRO A 27 2.96 -16.12 16.58
N LYS A 28 1.77 -15.86 16.05
CA LYS A 28 1.06 -16.72 15.08
C LYS A 28 1.55 -16.51 13.64
N GLY A 29 2.15 -15.37 13.36
CA GLY A 29 2.61 -14.98 12.02
C GLY A 29 3.06 -13.53 12.00
N ILE A 30 3.50 -13.09 10.83
CA ILE A 30 3.99 -11.73 10.57
C ILE A 30 3.08 -11.08 9.53
N VAL A 31 2.64 -9.85 9.79
CA VAL A 31 1.90 -9.02 8.85
C VAL A 31 2.75 -7.80 8.48
N GLN A 32 3.23 -7.75 7.25
CA GLN A 32 3.92 -6.59 6.71
C GLN A 32 2.92 -5.68 5.99
N ILE A 33 2.98 -4.38 6.28
CA ILE A 33 2.06 -3.37 5.75
C ILE A 33 2.82 -2.44 4.79
N CYS A 34 2.23 -2.16 3.64
CA CYS A 34 2.64 -1.14 2.68
C CYS A 34 1.55 -0.06 2.62
N HIS A 35 1.89 1.15 3.06
CA HIS A 35 0.94 2.28 3.16
C HIS A 35 0.66 2.94 1.80
N GLY A 36 -0.30 3.87 1.77
CA GLY A 36 -0.73 4.58 0.57
C GLY A 36 0.14 5.78 0.17
N MET A 37 -0.36 6.54 -0.81
CA MET A 37 0.26 7.76 -1.31
C MET A 37 0.09 8.89 -0.31
N ALA A 38 1.15 9.71 -0.11
CA ALA A 38 1.12 10.92 0.68
C ALA A 38 0.55 10.73 2.10
N GLU A 39 0.97 9.66 2.74
CA GLU A 39 0.70 9.33 4.14
C GLU A 39 1.95 8.73 4.79
N HIS A 40 1.89 8.32 6.05
CA HIS A 40 3.01 7.78 6.79
C HIS A 40 2.59 6.62 7.71
N LYS A 41 3.55 5.83 8.14
CA LYS A 41 3.33 4.56 8.84
C LYS A 41 2.59 4.69 10.18
N GLU A 42 2.74 5.81 10.90
CA GLU A 42 2.11 6.00 12.20
C GLU A 42 0.56 5.99 12.12
N ARG A 43 -0.02 6.27 10.95
CA ARG A 43 -1.47 6.18 10.72
C ARG A 43 -2.02 4.74 10.83
N TYR A 44 -1.13 3.75 10.74
CA TYR A 44 -1.49 2.34 10.86
C TYR A 44 -1.32 1.78 12.28
N GLU A 45 -0.92 2.60 13.26
CA GLU A 45 -0.72 2.12 14.62
C GLU A 45 -1.96 1.45 15.25
N PRO A 46 -3.20 1.96 15.08
CA PRO A 46 -4.39 1.28 15.60
C PRO A 46 -4.57 -0.11 14.98
N PHE A 47 -4.38 -0.25 13.68
CA PHE A 47 -4.44 -1.52 12.98
C PHE A 47 -3.33 -2.48 13.42
N MET A 48 -2.10 -1.99 13.56
CA MET A 48 -0.97 -2.77 14.07
C MET A 48 -1.20 -3.24 15.52
N GLN A 49 -1.80 -2.39 16.35
CA GLN A 49 -2.14 -2.77 17.73
C GLN A 49 -3.19 -3.88 17.75
N MET A 50 -4.20 -3.79 16.89
CA MET A 50 -5.22 -4.83 16.72
C MET A 50 -4.58 -6.16 16.32
N LEU A 51 -3.69 -6.17 15.32
CA LEU A 51 -2.94 -7.36 14.91
C LEU A 51 -2.10 -7.93 16.06
N CYS A 52 -1.40 -7.06 16.78
CA CYS A 52 -0.57 -7.43 17.92
C CYS A 52 -1.39 -8.08 19.04
N ASN A 53 -2.56 -7.50 19.38
CA ASN A 53 -3.48 -8.04 20.39
C ASN A 53 -4.01 -9.44 20.01
N ASN A 54 -4.03 -9.75 18.71
CA ASN A 54 -4.46 -11.05 18.17
C ASN A 54 -3.30 -12.01 17.88
N GLY A 55 -2.08 -11.68 18.34
CA GLY A 55 -0.92 -12.56 18.29
C GLY A 55 -0.09 -12.46 17.01
N TYR A 56 -0.27 -11.43 16.18
CA TYR A 56 0.57 -11.21 15.00
C TYR A 56 1.66 -10.18 15.28
N ILE A 57 2.86 -10.46 14.82
CA ILE A 57 3.88 -9.43 14.64
C ILE A 57 3.43 -8.55 13.48
N SER A 58 3.45 -7.24 13.65
CA SER A 58 3.16 -6.31 12.57
C SER A 58 4.36 -5.41 12.28
N VAL A 59 4.65 -5.19 11.01
CA VAL A 59 5.75 -4.34 10.55
C VAL A 59 5.28 -3.44 9.41
N ILE A 60 5.68 -2.18 9.47
CA ILE A 60 5.45 -1.19 8.41
C ILE A 60 6.68 -0.30 8.29
N HIS A 61 7.01 0.14 7.08
CA HIS A 61 8.01 1.18 6.89
C HIS A 61 7.41 2.37 6.15
N ASP A 62 7.91 3.56 6.42
CA ASP A 62 7.65 4.68 5.52
C ASP A 62 8.27 4.35 4.16
N HIS A 63 7.47 4.37 3.12
CA HIS A 63 8.00 4.23 1.76
C HIS A 63 8.99 5.35 1.45
N ARG A 64 9.93 5.12 0.52
CA ARG A 64 10.83 6.17 0.05
C ARG A 64 10.05 7.43 -0.36
N GLY A 65 10.53 8.59 0.05
CA GLY A 65 9.83 9.86 -0.19
C GLY A 65 8.64 10.13 0.74
N HIS A 66 8.45 9.32 1.80
CA HIS A 66 7.36 9.47 2.76
C HIS A 66 7.87 9.48 4.19
N GLY A 67 7.09 10.08 5.09
CA GLY A 67 7.35 10.10 6.52
C GLY A 67 8.80 10.47 6.84
N LYS A 68 9.51 9.56 7.51
CA LYS A 68 10.94 9.72 7.88
C LYS A 68 11.91 9.00 6.92
N SER A 69 11.41 8.38 5.83
CA SER A 69 12.22 7.77 4.78
C SER A 69 12.58 8.77 3.67
N VAL A 70 13.11 9.90 4.07
CA VAL A 70 13.58 11.00 3.21
C VAL A 70 14.98 11.45 3.65
N LYS A 71 15.77 12.01 2.73
CA LYS A 71 17.08 12.60 3.07
C LYS A 71 16.92 13.97 3.74
N ASN A 72 15.89 14.71 3.30
CA ASN A 72 15.54 16.03 3.83
C ASN A 72 14.02 16.17 3.88
N ALA A 73 13.48 16.99 4.78
CA ALA A 73 12.04 17.21 4.90
C ALA A 73 11.38 17.74 3.60
N VAL A 74 12.13 18.52 2.81
CA VAL A 74 11.66 19.05 1.51
C VAL A 74 11.49 17.98 0.43
N ASP A 75 12.06 16.79 0.64
CA ASP A 75 12.01 15.69 -0.30
C ASP A 75 10.74 14.82 -0.16
N LEU A 76 9.78 15.19 0.70
CA LEU A 76 8.48 14.50 0.74
C LEU A 76 7.88 14.45 -0.67
N GLY A 77 7.57 13.24 -1.13
CA GLY A 77 7.08 12.97 -2.48
C GLY A 77 8.16 12.84 -3.55
N TYR A 78 9.45 12.78 -3.18
CA TYR A 78 10.57 12.49 -4.07
C TYR A 78 11.13 11.09 -3.78
N PHE A 79 11.16 10.19 -4.77
CA PHE A 79 11.41 8.76 -4.53
C PHE A 79 12.88 8.34 -4.72
N TYR A 80 13.76 9.22 -5.15
CA TYR A 80 15.19 8.92 -5.41
C TYR A 80 15.41 7.78 -6.42
N ASP A 81 14.42 7.47 -7.25
CA ASP A 81 14.42 6.40 -8.24
C ASP A 81 13.71 6.86 -9.51
N ASP A 82 14.18 6.44 -10.67
CA ASP A 82 13.59 6.75 -11.98
C ASP A 82 12.99 5.51 -12.66
N SER A 83 13.01 4.37 -11.97
CA SER A 83 12.63 3.07 -12.53
C SER A 83 11.27 2.55 -12.06
N GLY A 84 10.73 3.07 -10.95
CA GLY A 84 9.54 2.58 -10.27
C GLY A 84 9.74 1.25 -9.52
N LYS A 85 10.99 0.78 -9.40
CA LYS A 85 11.31 -0.53 -8.82
C LYS A 85 11.80 -0.46 -7.39
N ALA A 86 12.51 0.61 -7.02
CA ALA A 86 13.15 0.70 -5.72
C ALA A 86 12.15 0.58 -4.56
N ILE A 87 10.94 1.11 -4.69
CA ILE A 87 9.88 0.99 -3.67
C ILE A 87 9.44 -0.47 -3.45
N ILE A 88 9.45 -1.30 -4.50
CA ILE A 88 9.11 -2.73 -4.43
C ILE A 88 10.25 -3.50 -3.78
N GLU A 89 11.49 -3.23 -4.17
CA GLU A 89 12.68 -3.87 -3.62
C GLU A 89 12.92 -3.47 -2.15
N ASP A 90 12.57 -2.24 -1.75
CA ASP A 90 12.56 -1.82 -0.35
C ASP A 90 11.55 -2.62 0.48
N ALA A 91 10.34 -2.85 -0.05
CA ALA A 91 9.35 -3.69 0.61
C ALA A 91 9.85 -5.13 0.76
N HIS A 92 10.49 -5.70 -0.27
CA HIS A 92 11.11 -7.03 -0.20
C HIS A 92 12.28 -7.06 0.79
N GLN A 93 13.07 -6.01 0.89
CA GLN A 93 14.14 -5.92 1.89
C GLN A 93 13.60 -5.97 3.32
N VAL A 94 12.43 -5.36 3.59
CA VAL A 94 11.75 -5.46 4.89
C VAL A 94 11.30 -6.91 5.14
N THR A 95 10.75 -7.61 4.13
CA THR A 95 10.39 -9.02 4.24
C THR A 95 11.61 -9.88 4.61
N THR A 96 12.71 -9.71 3.89
CA THR A 96 13.96 -10.44 4.16
C THR A 96 14.45 -10.18 5.58
N TRP A 97 14.49 -8.91 6.01
CA TRP A 97 14.91 -8.54 7.36
C TRP A 97 14.02 -9.17 8.44
N MET A 98 12.72 -9.23 8.22
CA MET A 98 11.79 -9.86 9.17
C MET A 98 11.99 -11.37 9.25
N LYS A 99 12.17 -12.04 8.11
CA LYS A 99 12.43 -13.49 8.06
C LYS A 99 13.78 -13.83 8.72
N GLU A 100 14.82 -13.05 8.48
CA GLU A 100 16.11 -13.22 9.17
C GLU A 100 15.98 -13.04 10.68
N ARG A 101 15.17 -12.07 11.13
CA ARG A 101 14.96 -11.76 12.55
C ARG A 101 14.20 -12.84 13.30
N TYR A 102 13.21 -13.49 12.66
CA TYR A 102 12.29 -14.44 13.31
C TYR A 102 12.46 -15.89 12.82
N GLY A 103 13.50 -16.19 12.08
CA GLY A 103 13.87 -17.56 11.69
C GLY A 103 13.14 -18.10 10.46
N GLY A 104 12.29 -17.29 9.79
CA GLY A 104 11.67 -17.66 8.51
C GLY A 104 10.55 -18.71 8.57
N GLU A 105 10.24 -19.26 9.75
CA GLU A 105 9.23 -20.32 9.92
C GLU A 105 7.82 -19.78 10.19
N LEU A 106 7.70 -18.52 10.62
CA LEU A 106 6.42 -17.91 10.85
C LEU A 106 5.71 -17.64 9.52
N PRO A 107 4.38 -17.91 9.43
CA PRO A 107 3.55 -17.48 8.30
C PRO A 107 3.73 -16.00 8.02
N TYR A 108 3.91 -15.65 6.74
CA TYR A 108 4.19 -14.27 6.31
C TYR A 108 3.08 -13.73 5.43
N HIS A 109 2.40 -12.70 5.93
CA HIS A 109 1.28 -12.05 5.27
C HIS A 109 1.67 -10.65 4.83
N LEU A 110 1.29 -10.28 3.60
CA LEU A 110 1.54 -8.95 3.07
C LEU A 110 0.22 -8.19 2.92
N PHE A 111 0.18 -6.95 3.41
CA PHE A 111 -0.97 -6.06 3.30
C PHE A 111 -0.56 -4.79 2.56
N GLY A 112 -1.34 -4.36 1.56
CA GLY A 112 -1.08 -3.11 0.86
C GLY A 112 -2.33 -2.26 0.69
N HIS A 113 -2.25 -0.98 1.09
CA HIS A 113 -3.35 -0.02 0.93
C HIS A 113 -3.04 0.98 -0.19
N SER A 114 -4.02 1.27 -1.04
CA SER A 114 -3.92 2.32 -2.05
C SER A 114 -2.67 2.17 -2.95
N MET A 115 -1.75 3.13 -2.96
CA MET A 115 -0.45 2.99 -3.62
C MET A 115 0.30 1.74 -3.13
N GLY A 116 0.27 1.44 -1.84
CA GLY A 116 0.85 0.21 -1.28
C GLY A 116 0.24 -1.06 -1.87
N SER A 117 -1.05 -1.02 -2.28
CA SER A 117 -1.69 -2.14 -2.97
C SER A 117 -1.13 -2.37 -4.38
N LEU A 118 -0.61 -1.33 -5.02
CA LEU A 118 0.15 -1.46 -6.28
C LEU A 118 1.52 -2.08 -6.01
N VAL A 119 2.21 -1.62 -4.95
CA VAL A 119 3.51 -2.16 -4.51
C VAL A 119 3.41 -3.66 -4.29
N VAL A 120 2.46 -4.12 -3.47
CA VAL A 120 2.32 -5.54 -3.12
C VAL A 120 1.91 -6.40 -4.31
N ARG A 121 1.15 -5.87 -5.27
CA ARG A 121 0.85 -6.59 -6.52
C ARG A 121 2.05 -6.68 -7.47
N CYS A 122 2.89 -5.65 -7.50
CA CYS A 122 4.16 -5.71 -8.24
C CYS A 122 5.17 -6.65 -7.54
N TYR A 123 5.16 -6.70 -6.21
CA TYR A 123 5.96 -7.63 -5.39
C TYR A 123 5.69 -9.09 -5.78
N LEU A 124 4.42 -9.48 -5.99
CA LEU A 124 4.04 -10.83 -6.41
C LEU A 124 4.74 -11.30 -7.68
N LYS A 125 5.15 -10.41 -8.56
CA LYS A 125 5.78 -10.80 -9.83
C LYS A 125 7.07 -11.59 -9.64
N LYS A 126 7.73 -11.45 -8.48
CA LYS A 126 9.03 -12.05 -8.22
C LYS A 126 9.06 -12.89 -6.94
N TYR A 127 8.27 -12.53 -5.94
CA TYR A 127 8.44 -12.95 -4.55
C TYR A 127 7.16 -13.56 -3.95
N ASP A 128 6.26 -14.06 -4.77
CA ASP A 128 4.99 -14.64 -4.33
C ASP A 128 5.17 -15.93 -3.50
N ASP A 129 6.26 -16.65 -3.73
CA ASP A 129 6.66 -17.84 -2.98
C ASP A 129 7.17 -17.54 -1.56
N GLU A 130 7.32 -16.27 -1.21
CA GLU A 130 7.71 -15.83 0.12
C GLU A 130 6.52 -15.53 1.03
N LEU A 131 5.28 -15.63 0.51
CA LEU A 131 4.06 -15.24 1.20
C LEU A 131 3.13 -16.42 1.47
N ASP A 132 2.48 -16.41 2.63
CA ASP A 132 1.39 -17.31 2.98
C ASP A 132 0.02 -16.70 2.65
N SER A 133 -0.11 -15.38 2.60
CA SER A 133 -1.29 -14.70 2.04
C SER A 133 -1.03 -13.24 1.67
N LEU A 134 -1.92 -12.65 0.87
CA LEU A 134 -1.89 -11.26 0.47
C LEU A 134 -3.25 -10.58 0.68
N ILE A 135 -3.24 -9.37 1.26
CA ILE A 135 -4.42 -8.49 1.35
C ILE A 135 -4.17 -7.23 0.52
N VAL A 136 -5.09 -6.94 -0.40
CA VAL A 136 -5.06 -5.81 -1.33
C VAL A 136 -6.21 -4.88 -0.97
N CYS A 137 -5.89 -3.77 -0.29
CA CYS A 137 -6.87 -2.83 0.26
C CYS A 137 -6.96 -1.56 -0.58
N GLY A 138 -8.18 -1.08 -0.88
CA GLY A 138 -8.42 0.20 -1.57
C GLY A 138 -7.68 0.34 -2.90
N SER A 139 -7.64 -0.74 -3.68
CA SER A 139 -6.73 -0.86 -4.81
C SER A 139 -7.15 0.01 -6.00
N PRO A 140 -6.30 0.94 -6.49
CA PRO A 140 -6.59 1.70 -7.70
C PRO A 140 -6.87 0.80 -8.89
N SER A 141 -7.95 1.12 -9.63
CA SER A 141 -8.33 0.43 -10.85
C SER A 141 -7.33 0.69 -11.99
N GLU A 142 -7.36 -0.15 -13.03
CA GLU A 142 -6.50 0.02 -14.21
C GLU A 142 -6.73 1.39 -14.86
N ASN A 143 -5.66 2.17 -14.95
CA ASN A 143 -5.62 3.42 -15.69
C ASN A 143 -4.81 3.24 -16.98
N LYS A 144 -5.49 3.11 -18.11
CA LYS A 144 -4.86 2.94 -19.42
C LYS A 144 -3.98 4.12 -19.83
N ALA A 145 -4.18 5.30 -19.24
CA ALA A 145 -3.35 6.47 -19.47
C ALA A 145 -2.05 6.47 -18.64
N ALA A 146 -1.88 5.55 -17.67
CA ALA A 146 -0.73 5.54 -16.77
C ALA A 146 0.61 5.53 -17.50
N LYS A 147 0.72 4.73 -18.58
CA LYS A 147 1.95 4.67 -19.41
C LYS A 147 2.27 6.01 -20.08
N ALA A 148 1.27 6.67 -20.66
CA ALA A 148 1.46 7.99 -21.28
C ALA A 148 1.78 9.05 -20.22
N ALA A 149 1.10 9.02 -19.08
CA ALA A 149 1.35 9.89 -17.94
C ALA A 149 2.78 9.71 -17.39
N GLY A 150 3.27 8.47 -17.31
CA GLY A 150 4.65 8.16 -16.94
C GLY A 150 5.68 8.76 -17.91
N PHE A 151 5.41 8.71 -19.22
CA PHE A 151 6.28 9.35 -20.22
C PHE A 151 6.32 10.88 -20.05
N LEU A 152 5.17 11.51 -19.80
CA LEU A 152 5.08 12.96 -19.53
C LEU A 152 5.82 13.33 -18.23
N ALA A 153 5.64 12.55 -17.16
CA ALA A 153 6.32 12.76 -15.89
C ALA A 153 7.85 12.58 -16.04
N LYS A 154 8.30 11.61 -16.82
CA LYS A 154 9.72 11.42 -17.15
C LYS A 154 10.32 12.64 -17.87
N THR A 155 9.57 13.24 -18.78
CA THR A 155 9.97 14.47 -19.47
C THR A 155 10.03 15.65 -18.49
N ALA A 156 9.04 15.77 -17.60
CA ALA A 156 9.03 16.80 -16.57
C ALA A 156 10.20 16.66 -15.59
N CYS A 157 10.65 15.44 -15.28
CA CYS A 157 11.83 15.20 -14.46
C CYS A 157 13.12 15.78 -15.05
N LYS A 158 13.27 15.80 -16.37
CA LYS A 158 14.43 16.43 -17.02
C LYS A 158 14.50 17.95 -16.81
N ILE A 159 13.34 18.59 -16.58
CA ILE A 159 13.24 20.04 -16.31
C ILE A 159 13.35 20.32 -14.82
N GLY A 160 12.92 19.36 -13.96
CA GLY A 160 13.00 19.52 -12.50
C GLY A 160 12.34 18.36 -11.77
N ALA A 161 13.13 17.35 -11.43
CA ALA A 161 12.64 16.13 -10.78
C ALA A 161 12.03 16.39 -9.39
N HIS A 162 12.60 17.35 -8.62
CA HIS A 162 12.10 17.74 -7.29
C HIS A 162 10.92 18.72 -7.33
N LYS A 163 10.61 19.34 -8.47
CA LYS A 163 9.46 20.26 -8.55
C LYS A 163 8.17 19.53 -8.24
N LYS A 164 7.32 20.15 -7.40
CA LYS A 164 5.99 19.62 -7.07
C LYS A 164 5.12 19.49 -8.30
N GLY A 165 4.66 18.27 -8.59
CA GLY A 165 3.92 17.88 -9.80
C GLY A 165 2.43 18.20 -9.69
N LYS A 166 2.03 19.44 -9.40
CA LYS A 166 0.61 19.86 -9.24
C LYS A 166 -0.27 19.48 -10.43
N PHE A 167 0.26 19.53 -11.64
CA PHE A 167 -0.45 19.08 -12.85
C PHE A 167 -0.80 17.59 -12.78
N PHE A 168 0.18 16.76 -12.39
CA PHE A 168 -0.02 15.32 -12.26
C PHE A 168 -0.94 14.98 -11.07
N GLN A 169 -0.87 15.73 -9.96
CA GLN A 169 -1.79 15.62 -8.84
C GLN A 169 -3.25 15.79 -9.32
N LYS A 170 -3.53 16.88 -10.05
CA LYS A 170 -4.85 17.14 -10.59
C LYS A 170 -5.31 16.05 -11.56
N MET A 171 -4.40 15.51 -12.36
CA MET A 171 -4.69 14.43 -13.31
C MET A 171 -4.97 13.10 -12.59
N ALA A 172 -4.24 12.78 -11.53
CA ALA A 172 -4.33 11.51 -10.81
C ALA A 172 -5.52 11.48 -9.83
N LEU A 173 -5.74 12.57 -9.08
CA LEU A 173 -6.69 12.62 -7.96
C LEU A 173 -7.84 13.62 -8.15
N GLY A 174 -7.75 14.50 -9.14
CA GLY A 174 -8.68 15.62 -9.31
C GLY A 174 -10.14 15.25 -9.61
N LEU A 175 -10.42 13.96 -9.83
CA LEU A 175 -11.78 13.47 -10.01
C LEU A 175 -12.38 12.93 -8.69
N TYR A 176 -11.55 12.58 -7.71
CA TYR A 176 -12.02 11.93 -6.48
C TYR A 176 -12.81 12.88 -5.58
N GLY A 177 -12.41 14.15 -5.51
CA GLY A 177 -13.12 15.18 -4.75
C GLY A 177 -14.40 15.71 -5.42
N LYS A 178 -14.67 15.41 -6.70
CA LYS A 178 -15.82 15.98 -7.42
C LYS A 178 -17.20 15.46 -6.98
N ALA A 179 -17.23 14.33 -6.31
CA ALA A 179 -18.46 13.74 -5.79
C ALA A 179 -18.77 14.17 -4.34
N LEU A 180 -17.94 15.05 -3.77
CA LEU A 180 -18.08 15.54 -2.39
C LEU A 180 -19.08 16.70 -2.34
N GLY A 181 -19.72 16.88 -1.17
CA GLY A 181 -20.53 18.06 -0.87
C GLY A 181 -19.68 19.33 -0.75
N GLU A 182 -20.31 20.50 -0.88
CA GLU A 182 -19.63 21.81 -0.84
C GLU A 182 -18.91 22.08 0.50
N ASP A 183 -19.35 21.43 1.59
CA ASP A 183 -18.80 21.59 2.93
C ASP A 183 -17.74 20.52 3.30
N GLU A 184 -17.35 19.66 2.36
CA GLU A 184 -16.34 18.63 2.59
C GLU A 184 -14.94 19.11 2.18
N SER A 185 -13.91 18.67 2.94
CA SER A 185 -12.50 18.83 2.55
C SER A 185 -12.23 18.24 1.17
N GLU A 186 -11.25 18.78 0.42
CA GLU A 186 -10.74 18.18 -0.83
C GLU A 186 -10.30 16.72 -0.64
N ASN A 187 -9.91 16.33 0.59
CA ASN A 187 -9.55 14.98 0.97
C ASN A 187 -10.73 14.18 1.57
N GLY A 188 -11.94 14.73 1.66
CA GLY A 188 -13.11 14.02 2.19
C GLY A 188 -13.39 12.67 1.53
N TRP A 189 -12.90 12.45 0.30
CA TRP A 189 -13.04 11.18 -0.41
C TRP A 189 -12.30 10.00 0.27
N ILE A 190 -11.38 10.28 1.21
CA ILE A 190 -10.64 9.21 1.90
C ILE A 190 -11.47 8.49 2.96
N SER A 191 -12.38 9.21 3.66
CA SER A 191 -13.15 8.63 4.76
C SER A 191 -14.46 9.39 5.01
N TYR A 192 -15.47 8.70 5.53
CA TYR A 192 -16.66 9.32 6.13
C TYR A 192 -16.38 9.84 7.54
N ASN A 193 -15.38 9.30 8.23
CA ASN A 193 -14.94 9.77 9.54
C ASN A 193 -14.25 11.15 9.39
N LYS A 194 -14.95 12.21 9.81
CA LYS A 194 -14.48 13.59 9.70
C LYS A 194 -13.24 13.88 10.53
N GLU A 195 -13.08 13.21 11.66
CA GLU A 195 -11.88 13.36 12.52
C GLU A 195 -10.65 12.77 11.82
N ASN A 196 -10.80 11.64 11.11
CA ASN A 196 -9.73 11.08 10.29
C ASN A 196 -9.33 12.02 9.15
N VAL A 197 -10.33 12.59 8.43
CA VAL A 197 -10.07 13.57 7.35
C VAL A 197 -9.35 14.80 7.89
N LYS A 198 -9.82 15.36 9.00
CA LYS A 198 -9.20 16.50 9.67
C LYS A 198 -7.76 16.20 10.10
N ALA A 199 -7.52 15.05 10.73
CA ALA A 199 -6.18 14.64 11.13
C ALA A 199 -5.23 14.50 9.92
N TYR A 200 -5.74 14.01 8.79
CA TYR A 200 -4.99 13.94 7.53
C TYR A 200 -4.66 15.33 6.98
N ASP A 201 -5.62 16.26 6.99
CA ASP A 201 -5.44 17.61 6.46
C ASP A 201 -4.45 18.47 7.30
N GLU A 202 -4.45 18.26 8.61
CA GLU A 202 -3.61 19.01 9.55
C GLU A 202 -2.19 18.47 9.67
N ASN A 203 -1.93 17.22 9.27
CA ASN A 203 -0.62 16.59 9.42
C ASN A 203 0.31 16.92 8.25
N PRO A 204 1.47 17.55 8.47
CA PRO A 204 2.40 17.89 7.40
C PRO A 204 3.04 16.68 6.70
N LEU A 205 2.92 15.49 7.27
CA LEU A 205 3.38 14.23 6.68
C LEU A 205 2.31 13.55 5.82
N ASP A 206 1.10 14.14 5.73
CA ASP A 206 -0.03 13.65 4.95
C ASP A 206 -0.43 14.65 3.87
N GLY A 207 -1.13 14.22 2.84
CA GLY A 207 -1.70 15.08 1.80
C GLY A 207 -0.70 15.88 0.96
N PHE A 208 0.59 15.70 1.13
CA PHE A 208 1.60 16.45 0.38
C PHE A 208 1.61 16.09 -1.11
N VAL A 209 1.83 17.10 -1.94
CA VAL A 209 1.94 16.92 -3.39
C VAL A 209 3.26 16.21 -3.72
N PHE A 210 3.20 15.12 -4.48
CA PHE A 210 4.40 14.47 -5.00
C PHE A 210 5.21 15.39 -5.92
N SER A 211 6.51 15.16 -5.98
CA SER A 211 7.37 15.75 -7.00
C SER A 211 7.09 15.14 -8.38
N ASN A 212 7.65 15.72 -9.45
CA ASN A 212 7.58 15.11 -10.77
C ASN A 212 8.15 13.68 -10.76
N ASN A 213 9.23 13.43 -10.00
CA ASN A 213 9.82 12.10 -9.83
C ASN A 213 8.88 11.16 -9.06
N GLY A 214 8.21 11.62 -8.01
CA GLY A 214 7.23 10.82 -7.30
C GLY A 214 6.06 10.41 -8.20
N PHE A 215 5.55 11.32 -9.02
CA PHE A 215 4.52 10.98 -10.02
C PHE A 215 5.03 10.05 -11.12
N LEU A 216 6.27 10.21 -11.57
CA LEU A 216 6.88 9.24 -12.48
C LEU A 216 6.81 7.83 -11.89
N ASN A 217 7.27 7.67 -10.65
CA ASN A 217 7.25 6.37 -9.96
C ASN A 217 5.84 5.83 -9.75
N LEU A 218 4.87 6.69 -9.37
CA LEU A 218 3.47 6.29 -9.23
C LEU A 218 2.89 5.75 -10.55
N PHE A 219 3.11 6.45 -11.66
CA PHE A 219 2.59 6.02 -12.96
C PHE A 219 3.28 4.77 -13.49
N LEU A 220 4.59 4.62 -13.25
CA LEU A 220 5.32 3.39 -13.57
C LEU A 220 4.78 2.21 -12.74
N LEU A 221 4.50 2.41 -11.45
CA LEU A 221 3.93 1.40 -10.58
C LEU A 221 2.51 1.00 -11.02
N MET A 222 1.67 1.97 -11.42
CA MET A 222 0.33 1.71 -11.97
C MET A 222 0.40 0.90 -13.27
N ASP A 223 1.27 1.28 -14.23
CA ASP A 223 1.46 0.54 -15.49
C ASP A 223 1.99 -0.87 -15.21
N GLU A 224 3.00 -1.00 -14.35
CA GLU A 224 3.60 -2.28 -14.01
C GLU A 224 2.62 -3.24 -13.34
N THR A 225 1.75 -2.77 -12.46
CA THR A 225 0.74 -3.58 -11.77
C THR A 225 -0.18 -4.32 -12.73
N TYR A 226 -0.58 -3.69 -13.83
CA TYR A 226 -1.50 -4.26 -14.82
C TYR A 226 -0.78 -4.85 -16.04
N ASN A 227 0.53 -4.64 -16.17
CA ASN A 227 1.35 -5.17 -17.25
C ASN A 227 1.35 -6.71 -17.25
N LYS A 228 1.23 -7.28 -18.45
CA LYS A 228 1.22 -8.75 -18.66
C LYS A 228 2.60 -9.39 -18.52
N LYS A 229 3.66 -8.63 -18.59
CA LYS A 229 5.05 -9.11 -18.62
C LYS A 229 5.63 -9.22 -17.21
N GLY A 230 6.65 -10.06 -17.06
CA GLY A 230 7.48 -10.14 -15.85
C GLY A 230 6.89 -10.96 -14.71
N TRP A 231 5.78 -11.66 -14.90
CA TRP A 231 5.21 -12.55 -13.90
C TRP A 231 5.96 -13.88 -13.85
N GLN A 232 6.41 -14.26 -12.65
CA GLN A 232 7.06 -15.54 -12.33
C GLN A 232 6.26 -16.20 -11.22
N VAL A 233 5.04 -16.66 -11.54
CA VAL A 233 4.12 -17.25 -10.55
C VAL A 233 4.69 -18.57 -10.07
N LYS A 234 5.14 -18.62 -8.82
CA LYS A 234 5.68 -19.79 -8.14
C LYS A 234 4.70 -20.35 -7.12
N HIS A 235 3.77 -19.52 -6.63
CA HIS A 235 2.74 -19.88 -5.67
C HIS A 235 1.32 -19.65 -6.24
N PRO A 236 0.83 -20.48 -7.19
CA PRO A 236 -0.47 -20.28 -7.83
C PRO A 236 -1.67 -20.35 -6.87
N SER A 237 -1.52 -21.07 -5.76
CA SER A 237 -2.51 -21.23 -4.70
C SER A 237 -2.41 -20.16 -3.61
N LEU A 238 -1.56 -19.15 -3.73
CA LEU A 238 -1.48 -18.04 -2.78
C LEU A 238 -2.86 -17.43 -2.54
N PRO A 239 -3.36 -17.42 -1.29
CA PRO A 239 -4.62 -16.79 -0.94
C PRO A 239 -4.50 -15.27 -1.07
N ILE A 240 -5.38 -14.66 -1.88
CA ILE A 240 -5.38 -13.22 -2.11
C ILE A 240 -6.77 -12.67 -1.83
N LEU A 241 -6.86 -11.73 -0.86
CA LEU A 241 -8.10 -11.05 -0.49
C LEU A 241 -8.03 -9.58 -0.93
N PHE A 242 -8.96 -9.17 -1.78
CA PHE A 242 -9.21 -7.75 -2.07
C PHE A 242 -10.27 -7.22 -1.11
N ILE A 243 -10.01 -6.08 -0.48
CA ILE A 243 -10.96 -5.36 0.37
C ILE A 243 -11.00 -3.88 -0.02
N ALA A 244 -12.19 -3.27 0.02
CA ALA A 244 -12.34 -1.84 -0.24
C ALA A 244 -13.67 -1.32 0.31
N GLY A 245 -13.78 -0.02 0.47
CA GLY A 245 -15.06 0.65 0.65
C GLY A 245 -15.90 0.58 -0.64
N ALA A 246 -17.21 0.42 -0.50
CA ALA A 246 -18.11 0.40 -1.65
C ALA A 246 -18.19 1.77 -2.35
N ASP A 247 -17.88 2.84 -1.60
CA ASP A 247 -17.92 4.23 -2.03
C ASP A 247 -16.50 4.80 -2.27
N ASP A 248 -15.50 3.91 -2.34
CA ASP A 248 -14.11 4.28 -2.63
C ASP A 248 -13.94 4.66 -4.12
N PRO A 249 -13.63 5.93 -4.45
CA PRO A 249 -13.44 6.35 -5.84
C PRO A 249 -12.20 5.73 -6.50
N CYS A 250 -11.19 5.31 -5.73
CA CYS A 250 -9.98 4.68 -6.25
C CYS A 250 -10.24 3.35 -6.96
N ILE A 251 -11.18 2.56 -6.46
CA ILE A 251 -11.53 1.28 -7.08
C ILE A 251 -12.34 1.47 -8.37
N GLY A 252 -12.79 2.69 -8.64
CA GLY A 252 -13.66 3.04 -9.75
C GLY A 252 -15.04 2.43 -9.58
N SER A 253 -15.47 1.59 -10.52
CA SER A 253 -16.74 0.86 -10.44
C SER A 253 -16.55 -0.54 -9.87
N LYS A 254 -17.63 -1.18 -9.40
CA LYS A 254 -17.64 -2.62 -9.02
C LYS A 254 -17.07 -3.52 -10.13
N LYS A 255 -17.31 -3.16 -11.40
CA LYS A 255 -16.75 -3.87 -12.56
C LYS A 255 -15.22 -3.73 -12.64
N GLN A 256 -14.68 -2.53 -12.40
CA GLN A 256 -13.24 -2.28 -12.41
C GLN A 256 -12.55 -2.95 -11.21
N TYR A 257 -13.18 -2.93 -10.04
CA TYR A 257 -12.75 -3.71 -8.88
C TYR A 257 -12.67 -5.21 -9.19
N ALA A 258 -13.72 -5.79 -9.76
CA ALA A 258 -13.70 -7.20 -10.18
C ALA A 258 -12.66 -7.48 -11.27
N GLN A 259 -12.37 -6.51 -12.15
CA GLN A 259 -11.33 -6.63 -13.17
C GLN A 259 -9.93 -6.68 -12.56
N ALA A 260 -9.66 -5.95 -11.47
CA ALA A 260 -8.37 -6.01 -10.77
C ALA A 260 -8.09 -7.43 -10.24
N MET A 261 -9.08 -8.08 -9.63
CA MET A 261 -9.00 -9.49 -9.21
C MET A 261 -8.82 -10.43 -10.41
N THR A 262 -9.60 -10.23 -11.47
CA THR A 262 -9.53 -11.04 -12.69
C THR A 262 -8.14 -10.95 -13.33
N THR A 263 -7.47 -9.81 -13.18
CA THR A 263 -6.09 -9.64 -13.67
C THR A 263 -5.16 -10.64 -13.00
N LEU A 264 -5.20 -10.79 -11.68
CA LEU A 264 -4.37 -11.78 -10.97
C LEU A 264 -4.76 -13.22 -11.31
N LYS A 265 -6.08 -13.52 -11.41
CA LYS A 265 -6.54 -14.83 -11.87
C LYS A 265 -5.97 -15.21 -13.24
N LYS A 266 -5.93 -14.26 -14.18
CA LYS A 266 -5.33 -14.45 -15.51
C LYS A 266 -3.80 -14.58 -15.49
N ARG A 267 -3.13 -14.24 -14.37
CA ARG A 267 -1.70 -14.49 -14.17
C ARG A 267 -1.40 -15.87 -13.59
N GLY A 268 -2.42 -16.59 -13.15
CA GLY A 268 -2.27 -17.95 -12.62
C GLY A 268 -2.67 -18.13 -11.16
N TYR A 269 -3.06 -17.06 -10.44
CA TYR A 269 -3.55 -17.19 -9.07
C TYR A 269 -4.97 -17.70 -9.01
N ASN A 270 -5.20 -18.83 -8.37
CA ASN A 270 -6.50 -19.50 -8.34
C ASN A 270 -7.35 -19.19 -7.09
N GLN A 271 -6.75 -18.61 -6.01
CA GLN A 271 -7.42 -18.27 -4.77
C GLN A 271 -7.55 -16.74 -4.58
N VAL A 272 -8.19 -16.06 -5.53
CA VAL A 272 -8.43 -14.61 -5.46
C VAL A 272 -9.90 -14.35 -5.18
N ARG A 273 -10.19 -13.69 -4.05
CA ARG A 273 -11.54 -13.27 -3.64
C ARG A 273 -11.58 -11.80 -3.27
N GLY A 274 -12.78 -11.21 -3.19
CA GLY A 274 -12.95 -9.80 -2.85
C GLY A 274 -14.17 -9.56 -1.98
N MET A 275 -14.09 -8.52 -1.14
CA MET A 275 -15.15 -8.04 -0.27
C MET A 275 -15.25 -6.51 -0.37
N LEU A 276 -16.46 -5.98 -0.43
CA LEU A 276 -16.76 -4.55 -0.37
C LEU A 276 -17.53 -4.25 0.92
N PHE A 277 -17.07 -3.23 1.64
CA PHE A 277 -17.70 -2.73 2.84
C PHE A 277 -18.62 -1.56 2.48
N LEU A 278 -19.91 -1.71 2.74
CA LEU A 278 -20.91 -0.66 2.46
C LEU A 278 -20.69 0.55 3.37
N ASN A 279 -21.01 1.74 2.88
CA ASN A 279 -20.86 2.99 3.59
C ASN A 279 -19.43 3.20 4.10
N ARG A 280 -18.44 2.92 3.26
CA ARG A 280 -17.02 3.16 3.51
C ARG A 280 -16.39 3.75 2.27
N ARG A 281 -15.54 4.76 2.48
CA ARG A 281 -14.70 5.37 1.47
C ARG A 281 -13.36 4.64 1.36
N HIS A 282 -12.30 5.34 1.03
CA HIS A 282 -10.99 4.78 0.68
C HIS A 282 -10.24 4.14 1.87
N GLU A 283 -10.22 4.83 3.01
CA GLU A 283 -9.47 4.42 4.19
C GLU A 283 -10.33 3.59 5.15
N ILE A 284 -10.70 2.37 4.73
CA ILE A 284 -11.60 1.50 5.50
C ILE A 284 -11.07 1.09 6.88
N LEU A 285 -9.77 1.28 7.14
CA LEU A 285 -9.14 1.03 8.44
C LEU A 285 -9.29 2.21 9.42
N ASN A 286 -9.76 3.37 8.93
CA ASN A 286 -9.89 4.63 9.69
C ASN A 286 -11.33 5.15 9.71
N GLU A 287 -12.29 4.35 9.26
CA GLU A 287 -13.71 4.66 9.32
C GLU A 287 -14.28 4.33 10.71
N ASP A 288 -15.43 4.91 11.03
CA ASP A 288 -16.23 4.46 12.17
C ASP A 288 -16.63 2.98 11.98
N ASP A 289 -16.91 2.23 13.03
CA ASP A 289 -17.21 0.78 12.97
C ASP A 289 -16.10 -0.04 12.27
N VAL A 290 -14.85 0.28 12.49
CA VAL A 290 -13.69 -0.40 11.85
C VAL A 290 -13.62 -1.89 12.20
N GLU A 291 -14.27 -2.33 13.28
CA GLU A 291 -14.28 -3.71 13.80
C GLU A 291 -14.67 -4.72 12.72
N LYS A 292 -15.66 -4.40 11.86
CA LYS A 292 -16.07 -5.30 10.77
C LYS A 292 -14.96 -5.55 9.75
N VAL A 293 -14.11 -4.55 9.53
CA VAL A 293 -12.96 -4.67 8.63
C VAL A 293 -11.86 -5.48 9.31
N TYR A 294 -11.62 -5.19 10.60
CA TYR A 294 -10.64 -5.92 11.41
C TYR A 294 -10.98 -7.40 11.52
N ASP A 295 -12.25 -7.74 11.81
CA ASP A 295 -12.73 -9.11 11.87
C ASP A 295 -12.53 -9.86 10.55
N ALA A 296 -12.84 -9.21 9.42
CA ALA A 296 -12.65 -9.81 8.11
C ALA A 296 -11.16 -10.07 7.79
N VAL A 297 -10.27 -9.15 8.19
CA VAL A 297 -8.82 -9.31 8.04
C VAL A 297 -8.32 -10.42 8.95
N LEU A 298 -8.67 -10.41 10.24
CA LEU A 298 -8.25 -11.44 11.19
C LEU A 298 -8.71 -12.82 10.77
N HIS A 299 -9.98 -12.97 10.40
CA HIS A 299 -10.51 -14.24 9.91
C HIS A 299 -9.73 -14.76 8.69
N PHE A 300 -9.38 -13.87 7.76
CA PHE A 300 -8.57 -14.24 6.61
C PHE A 300 -7.15 -14.67 7.01
N LEU A 301 -6.50 -13.94 7.90
CA LEU A 301 -5.16 -14.28 8.39
C LEU A 301 -5.15 -15.62 9.13
N GLU A 302 -6.13 -15.86 10.03
CA GLU A 302 -6.24 -17.10 10.81
C GLU A 302 -6.44 -18.35 9.93
N GLN A 303 -7.17 -18.21 8.83
CA GLN A 303 -7.35 -19.29 7.86
C GLN A 303 -6.04 -19.68 7.17
N HIS A 304 -5.05 -18.76 7.10
CA HIS A 304 -3.82 -18.92 6.33
C HIS A 304 -2.55 -18.80 7.18
N SER A 305 -2.68 -18.86 8.51
CA SER A 305 -1.56 -18.89 9.46
C SER A 305 -1.25 -20.29 9.98
N LYS A 306 -2.04 -21.29 9.64
CA LYS A 306 -1.72 -22.68 9.95
C LYS A 306 -0.88 -23.22 8.82
N ARG A 307 0.35 -23.62 9.10
CA ARG A 307 1.10 -24.52 8.21
C ARG A 307 0.56 -25.92 8.50
N ASP A 308 0.11 -26.63 7.47
CA ASP A 308 -0.19 -28.04 7.59
C ASP A 308 1.11 -28.74 8.00
N ASP A 309 1.11 -29.40 9.17
CA ASP A 309 2.21 -30.22 9.69
C ASP A 309 2.49 -31.42 8.78
#